data_f5748a8b5c03caa8660d3d56bef25532
#
_entry.id   f5748a8b5c03caa8660d3d56bef25532
#
_cell.length_a   1.000
_cell.length_b   1.000
_cell.length_c   1.000
_cell.angle_alpha   90.00
_cell.angle_beta   90.00
_cell.angle_gamma   90.00
#
_symmetry.space_group_name_H-M   'P 1'
#
loop_
_entity.id
_entity.type
_entity.pdbx_description
1 polymer ?
#
loop_
_entity_poly.entity_id
_entity_poly.type
_entity_poly.pdbx_seq_one_letter_code
_entity_poly.pdbx_strand_id
1 'polypeptide(L)'
;MMMFRWFLLFIIFGFTLPSMAEELISFSSSLNQTRYQSLVEELRCPKCQNQNLADSGSGIAVDLREQVHQMIEQGKTDQEIVDYMVARYGAFVLYRPPHSSATFLLWYGPFILLGLGLLIFVFIVMANRKRRGVSS
;
A
#
# COMPACT_ATOMS: atom_id res chain seq x y z
N MET A 1 36.43 30.98 32.35
CA MET A 1 35.42 30.13 33.03
C MET A 1 33.97 30.63 32.84
N MET A 2 33.71 31.94 32.75
CA MET A 2 32.33 32.48 32.51
C MET A 2 31.78 32.12 31.14
N MET A 3 32.55 32.17 30.06
CA MET A 3 32.08 31.83 28.69
C MET A 3 31.63 30.37 28.55
N PHE A 4 32.30 29.43 29.25
CA PHE A 4 31.96 28.01 29.23
C PHE A 4 30.59 27.72 29.91
N ARG A 5 30.25 28.48 30.97
CA ARG A 5 28.92 28.38 31.63
C ARG A 5 27.78 28.86 30.73
N TRP A 6 28.02 29.92 29.97
CA TRP A 6 27.01 30.43 29.00
C TRP A 6 26.80 29.47 27.83
N PHE A 7 27.85 28.80 27.38
CA PHE A 7 27.80 27.81 26.35
C PHE A 7 27.00 26.55 26.75
N LEU A 8 27.18 26.10 28.00
CA LEU A 8 26.40 25.01 28.59
C LEU A 8 24.94 25.35 28.75
N LEU A 9 24.59 26.58 29.15
CA LEU A 9 23.19 27.03 29.24
C LEU A 9 22.52 27.13 27.87
N PHE A 10 23.25 27.49 26.83
CA PHE A 10 22.75 27.54 25.46
C PHE A 10 22.45 26.15 24.89
N ILE A 11 23.25 25.15 25.22
CA ILE A 11 23.05 23.75 24.84
C ILE A 11 21.80 23.16 25.53
N ILE A 12 21.59 23.47 26.81
CA ILE A 12 20.43 22.99 27.56
C ILE A 12 19.10 23.62 27.05
N PHE A 13 19.14 24.89 26.63
CA PHE A 13 17.96 25.59 26.12
C PHE A 13 17.60 25.22 24.67
N GLY A 14 18.59 24.73 23.87
CA GLY A 14 18.36 24.33 22.47
C GLY A 14 17.66 22.97 22.29
N PHE A 15 17.45 22.20 23.36
CA PHE A 15 16.93 20.83 23.25
C PHE A 15 15.44 20.66 23.65
N THR A 16 14.66 21.76 23.67
CA THR A 16 13.22 21.66 23.74
C THR A 16 12.65 21.32 22.36
N LEU A 17 12.71 20.04 21.99
CA LEU A 17 11.99 19.54 20.84
C LEU A 17 10.49 19.73 21.11
N PRO A 18 9.72 20.36 20.20
CA PRO A 18 8.27 20.35 20.30
C PRO A 18 7.82 18.89 20.25
N SER A 19 7.31 18.37 21.35
CA SER A 19 6.57 17.12 21.35
C SER A 19 5.34 17.35 20.48
N MET A 20 5.35 16.82 19.26
CA MET A 20 4.14 16.71 18.44
C MET A 20 3.22 15.78 19.23
N ALA A 21 2.25 16.36 19.92
CA ALA A 21 1.19 15.59 20.52
C ALA A 21 0.40 14.97 19.37
N GLU A 22 0.61 13.69 19.15
CA GLU A 22 -0.22 12.88 18.27
C GLU A 22 -1.64 12.89 18.89
N GLU A 23 -2.59 13.42 18.17
CA GLU A 23 -3.97 13.51 18.61
C GLU A 23 -4.47 12.07 18.84
N LEU A 24 -4.66 11.73 20.14
CA LEU A 24 -5.10 10.40 20.54
C LEU A 24 -6.55 10.19 20.05
N ILE A 25 -6.70 9.54 18.90
CA ILE A 25 -8.01 9.13 18.39
C ILE A 25 -8.59 8.12 19.39
N SER A 26 -9.71 8.47 20.01
CA SER A 26 -10.40 7.59 20.95
C SER A 26 -11.34 6.64 20.20
N PHE A 27 -11.22 5.34 20.46
CA PHE A 27 -12.09 4.31 19.86
C PHE A 27 -13.07 3.77 20.90
N SER A 28 -14.30 3.46 20.48
CA SER A 28 -15.33 2.85 21.31
C SER A 28 -14.96 1.41 21.72
N SER A 29 -14.08 0.73 20.97
CA SER A 29 -13.60 -0.62 21.30
C SER A 29 -12.18 -0.87 20.79
N SER A 30 -11.46 -1.80 21.44
CA SER A 30 -10.14 -2.27 20.97
C SER A 30 -10.20 -2.95 19.59
N LEU A 31 -11.34 -3.56 19.24
CA LEU A 31 -11.56 -4.14 17.93
C LEU A 31 -11.59 -3.05 16.85
N ASN A 32 -12.28 -1.94 17.08
CA ASN A 32 -12.33 -0.81 16.17
C ASN A 32 -10.96 -0.18 15.96
N GLN A 33 -10.16 -0.09 17.01
CA GLN A 33 -8.78 0.37 16.92
C GLN A 33 -7.92 -0.53 16.00
N THR A 34 -8.03 -1.86 16.16
CA THR A 34 -7.29 -2.81 15.32
C THR A 34 -7.73 -2.74 13.86
N ARG A 35 -9.04 -2.65 13.61
CA ARG A 35 -9.61 -2.47 12.25
C ARG A 35 -9.10 -1.18 11.61
N TYR A 36 -9.12 -0.09 12.37
CA TYR A 36 -8.59 1.20 11.91
C TYR A 36 -7.13 1.10 11.49
N GLN A 37 -6.27 0.54 12.32
CA GLN A 37 -4.85 0.37 12.00
C GLN A 37 -4.65 -0.42 10.70
N SER A 38 -5.34 -1.57 10.55
CA SER A 38 -5.26 -2.37 9.32
C SER A 38 -5.70 -1.58 8.08
N LEU A 39 -6.79 -0.82 8.17
CA LEU A 39 -7.31 -0.05 7.03
C LEU A 39 -6.40 1.12 6.64
N VAL A 40 -5.82 1.86 7.60
CA VAL A 40 -4.93 2.99 7.28
C VAL A 40 -3.57 2.53 6.75
N GLU A 41 -3.13 1.32 7.07
CA GLU A 41 -1.95 0.69 6.50
C GLU A 41 -2.21 0.16 5.07
N GLU A 42 -3.40 -0.36 4.81
CA GLU A 42 -3.80 -0.88 3.50
C GLU A 42 -4.12 0.22 2.48
N LEU A 43 -4.72 1.33 2.95
CA LEU A 43 -5.12 2.43 2.09
C LEU A 43 -3.96 3.37 1.80
N ARG A 44 -3.84 3.80 0.54
CA ARG A 44 -2.85 4.79 0.09
C ARG A 44 -3.40 6.20 0.08
N CYS A 45 -2.53 7.14 0.38
CA CYS A 45 -2.82 8.54 0.22
C CYS A 45 -2.78 8.92 -1.28
N PRO A 46 -3.87 9.41 -1.88
CA PRO A 46 -3.95 9.67 -3.32
C PRO A 46 -3.09 10.83 -3.80
N LYS A 47 -2.64 11.71 -2.91
CA LYS A 47 -1.77 12.87 -3.22
C LYS A 47 -0.36 12.77 -2.63
N CYS A 48 -0.05 11.68 -1.92
CA CYS A 48 1.26 11.48 -1.32
C CYS A 48 2.11 10.58 -2.22
N GLN A 49 3.44 10.70 -2.15
CA GLN A 49 4.38 9.93 -2.95
C GLN A 49 4.35 8.44 -2.59
N ASN A 50 3.25 7.75 -2.92
CA ASN A 50 3.10 6.30 -2.76
C ASN A 50 3.09 5.80 -1.30
N GLN A 51 2.85 6.67 -0.31
CA GLN A 51 2.76 6.33 1.10
C GLN A 51 1.35 5.84 1.46
N ASN A 52 1.26 4.93 2.44
CA ASN A 52 -0.02 4.57 3.05
C ASN A 52 -0.57 5.73 3.90
N LEU A 53 -1.82 5.60 4.36
CA LEU A 53 -2.43 6.64 5.18
C LEU A 53 -1.80 6.74 6.58
N ALA A 54 -1.26 5.63 7.12
CA ALA A 54 -0.65 5.62 8.45
C ALA A 54 0.64 6.45 8.47
N ASP A 55 1.50 6.29 7.45
CA ASP A 55 2.83 6.91 7.39
C ASP A 55 2.82 8.34 6.83
N SER A 56 1.71 8.77 6.22
CA SER A 56 1.63 10.07 5.59
C SER A 56 1.26 11.17 6.57
N GLY A 57 2.13 12.18 6.72
CA GLY A 57 1.89 13.40 7.48
C GLY A 57 1.15 14.51 6.72
N SER A 58 0.67 14.27 5.50
CA SER A 58 -0.02 15.28 4.71
C SER A 58 -1.42 15.59 5.28
N GLY A 59 -1.90 16.83 5.12
CA GLY A 59 -3.23 17.22 5.58
C GLY A 59 -4.34 16.33 5.02
N ILE A 60 -4.26 15.95 3.74
CA ILE A 60 -5.25 15.05 3.14
C ILE A 60 -5.20 13.63 3.75
N ALA A 61 -4.04 13.14 4.16
CA ALA A 61 -3.96 11.84 4.83
C ALA A 61 -4.58 11.91 6.25
N VAL A 62 -4.44 13.04 6.94
CA VAL A 62 -5.11 13.28 8.23
C VAL A 62 -6.62 13.26 8.05
N ASP A 63 -7.16 14.01 7.07
CA ASP A 63 -8.59 14.05 6.78
C ASP A 63 -9.14 12.66 6.41
N LEU A 64 -8.38 11.88 5.64
CA LEU A 64 -8.79 10.53 5.25
C LEU A 64 -8.78 9.56 6.43
N ARG A 65 -7.81 9.66 7.33
CA ARG A 65 -7.77 8.86 8.57
C ARG A 65 -8.98 9.15 9.45
N GLU A 66 -9.32 10.44 9.61
CA GLU A 66 -10.51 10.84 10.36
C GLU A 66 -11.79 10.30 9.71
N GLN A 67 -11.88 10.31 8.37
CA GLN A 67 -13.01 9.74 7.63
C GLN A 67 -13.13 8.22 7.86
N VAL A 68 -12.02 7.49 7.85
CA VAL A 68 -12.00 6.04 8.15
C VAL A 68 -12.46 5.80 9.59
N HIS A 69 -11.95 6.56 10.56
CA HIS A 69 -12.34 6.47 11.95
C HIS A 69 -13.85 6.66 12.14
N GLN A 70 -14.41 7.72 11.56
CA GLN A 70 -15.85 8.02 11.64
C GLN A 70 -16.71 6.90 11.04
N MET A 71 -16.30 6.32 9.91
CA MET A 71 -17.04 5.22 9.29
C MET A 71 -17.00 3.93 10.13
N ILE A 72 -15.87 3.64 10.80
CA ILE A 72 -15.76 2.52 11.73
C ILE A 72 -16.70 2.72 12.93
N GLU A 73 -16.70 3.92 13.54
CA GLU A 73 -17.56 4.23 14.68
C GLU A 73 -19.05 4.24 14.30
N GLN A 74 -19.39 4.50 13.04
CA GLN A 74 -20.74 4.32 12.48
C GLN A 74 -21.13 2.85 12.25
N GLY A 75 -20.22 1.90 12.51
CA GLY A 75 -20.47 0.47 12.37
C GLY A 75 -20.36 -0.06 10.95
N LYS A 76 -19.76 0.69 10.01
CA LYS A 76 -19.51 0.19 8.65
C LYS A 76 -18.53 -0.97 8.64
N THR A 77 -18.71 -1.87 7.70
CA THR A 77 -17.79 -2.97 7.44
C THR A 77 -16.53 -2.47 6.74
N ASP A 78 -15.42 -3.21 6.86
CA ASP A 78 -14.16 -2.86 6.20
C ASP A 78 -14.31 -2.77 4.68
N GLN A 79 -15.13 -3.65 4.08
CA GLN A 79 -15.41 -3.64 2.65
C GLN A 79 -16.17 -2.37 2.22
N GLU A 80 -17.18 -1.95 2.99
CA GLU A 80 -17.91 -0.71 2.70
C GLU A 80 -17.03 0.53 2.77
N ILE A 81 -16.05 0.54 3.70
CA ILE A 81 -15.08 1.62 3.83
C ILE A 81 -14.16 1.65 2.62
N VAL A 82 -13.63 0.50 2.23
CA VAL A 82 -12.77 0.35 1.05
C VAL A 82 -13.51 0.76 -0.23
N ASP A 83 -14.74 0.29 -0.42
CA ASP A 83 -15.57 0.62 -1.59
C ASP A 83 -15.88 2.12 -1.66
N TYR A 84 -16.16 2.75 -0.52
CA TYR A 84 -16.33 4.20 -0.43
C TYR A 84 -15.08 4.96 -0.85
N MET A 85 -13.91 4.53 -0.35
CA MET A 85 -12.62 5.16 -0.70
C MET A 85 -12.30 5.00 -2.18
N VAL A 86 -12.53 3.82 -2.74
CA VAL A 86 -12.32 3.55 -4.18
C VAL A 86 -13.28 4.36 -5.05
N ALA A 87 -14.55 4.46 -4.67
CA ALA A 87 -15.55 5.23 -5.42
C ALA A 87 -15.22 6.73 -5.46
N ARG A 88 -14.63 7.27 -4.39
CA ARG A 88 -14.36 8.71 -4.27
C ARG A 88 -12.97 9.12 -4.76
N TYR A 89 -11.96 8.28 -4.55
CA TYR A 89 -10.55 8.61 -4.83
C TYR A 89 -9.92 7.73 -5.90
N GLY A 90 -10.67 6.74 -6.42
CA GLY A 90 -10.22 5.82 -7.45
C GLY A 90 -9.49 4.60 -6.90
N ALA A 91 -9.27 3.60 -7.76
CA ALA A 91 -8.63 2.32 -7.40
C ALA A 91 -7.18 2.47 -6.91
N PHE A 92 -6.55 3.61 -7.15
CA PHE A 92 -5.20 3.91 -6.69
C PHE A 92 -5.07 3.94 -5.16
N VAL A 93 -6.18 4.19 -4.44
CA VAL A 93 -6.25 4.15 -2.97
C VAL A 93 -5.91 2.78 -2.41
N LEU A 94 -6.09 1.69 -3.20
CA LEU A 94 -5.74 0.35 -2.77
C LEU A 94 -4.26 0.06 -2.99
N TYR A 95 -3.60 -0.45 -1.96
CA TYR A 95 -2.21 -0.93 -2.08
C TYR A 95 -2.11 -2.13 -3.04
N ARG A 96 -3.10 -3.01 -3.02
CA ARG A 96 -3.18 -4.18 -3.90
C ARG A 96 -4.28 -3.94 -4.94
N PRO A 97 -3.94 -3.86 -6.23
CA PRO A 97 -4.97 -3.77 -7.26
C PRO A 97 -5.85 -5.01 -7.17
N PRO A 98 -7.19 -4.85 -7.18
CA PRO A 98 -8.09 -5.98 -7.14
C PRO A 98 -7.83 -6.87 -8.36
N HIS A 99 -7.94 -8.21 -8.19
CA HIS A 99 -7.94 -9.16 -9.28
C HIS A 99 -9.24 -8.96 -10.09
N SER A 100 -9.22 -8.00 -11.00
CA SER A 100 -10.32 -7.74 -11.92
C SER A 100 -10.09 -8.46 -13.25
N SER A 101 -11.16 -8.64 -14.03
CA SER A 101 -11.06 -9.16 -15.40
C SER A 101 -10.09 -8.33 -16.28
N ALA A 102 -9.95 -7.04 -16.00
CA ALA A 102 -9.01 -6.16 -16.71
C ALA A 102 -7.54 -6.45 -16.39
N THR A 103 -7.25 -6.95 -15.16
CA THR A 103 -5.87 -7.28 -14.75
C THR A 103 -5.52 -8.75 -14.94
N PHE A 104 -6.49 -9.60 -15.32
CA PHE A 104 -6.28 -11.03 -15.57
C PHE A 104 -5.15 -11.29 -16.58
N LEU A 105 -5.15 -10.57 -17.69
CA LEU A 105 -4.13 -10.71 -18.73
C LEU A 105 -2.72 -10.35 -18.22
N LEU A 106 -2.63 -9.40 -17.29
CA LEU A 106 -1.36 -8.99 -16.69
C LEU A 106 -0.79 -10.08 -15.77
N TRP A 107 -1.66 -10.76 -15.02
CA TRP A 107 -1.26 -11.80 -14.08
C TRP A 107 -0.95 -13.15 -14.75
N TYR A 108 -1.75 -13.55 -15.75
CA TYR A 108 -1.63 -14.85 -16.40
C TYR A 108 -0.92 -14.80 -17.74
N GLY A 109 -0.80 -13.63 -18.36
CA GLY A 109 -0.14 -13.42 -19.65
C GLY A 109 1.25 -14.02 -19.74
N PRO A 110 2.16 -13.76 -18.79
CA PRO A 110 3.52 -14.32 -18.81
C PRO A 110 3.54 -15.86 -18.80
N PHE A 111 2.65 -16.49 -18.05
CA PHE A 111 2.56 -17.95 -17.96
C PHE A 111 1.99 -18.57 -19.25
N ILE A 112 1.01 -17.92 -19.86
CA ILE A 112 0.46 -18.35 -21.16
C ILE A 112 1.51 -18.25 -22.26
N LEU A 113 2.26 -17.14 -22.33
CA LEU A 113 3.33 -16.95 -23.30
C LEU A 113 4.45 -17.98 -23.11
N LEU A 114 4.83 -18.27 -21.87
CA LEU A 114 5.85 -19.28 -21.56
C LEU A 114 5.39 -20.67 -21.97
N GLY A 115 4.14 -21.04 -21.68
CA GLY A 115 3.56 -22.31 -22.09
C GLY A 115 3.50 -22.47 -23.61
N LEU A 116 3.07 -21.43 -24.32
CA LEU A 116 3.02 -21.41 -25.80
C LEU A 116 4.42 -21.54 -26.41
N GLY A 117 5.40 -20.79 -25.85
CA GLY A 117 6.80 -20.86 -26.29
C GLY A 117 7.39 -22.25 -26.10
N LEU A 118 7.12 -22.92 -24.97
CA LEU A 118 7.56 -24.29 -24.71
C LEU A 118 6.95 -25.28 -25.68
N LEU A 119 5.63 -25.15 -25.96
CA LEU A 119 4.96 -26.01 -26.94
C LEU A 119 5.58 -25.89 -28.34
N ILE A 120 5.80 -24.66 -28.81
CA ILE A 120 6.43 -24.38 -30.10
C ILE A 120 7.85 -24.99 -30.13
N PHE A 121 8.64 -24.80 -29.07
CA PHE A 121 9.99 -25.33 -28.95
C PHE A 121 10.00 -26.88 -29.07
N VAL A 122 9.12 -27.53 -28.27
CA VAL A 122 9.00 -29.01 -28.32
C VAL A 122 8.60 -29.46 -29.70
N PHE A 123 7.65 -28.80 -30.34
CA PHE A 123 7.20 -29.12 -31.70
C PHE A 123 8.33 -29.01 -32.72
N ILE A 124 9.13 -27.94 -32.69
CA ILE A 124 10.30 -27.76 -33.58
C ILE A 124 11.35 -28.86 -33.35
N VAL A 125 11.67 -29.17 -32.07
CA VAL A 125 12.63 -30.21 -31.74
C VAL A 125 12.16 -31.59 -32.24
N MET A 126 10.91 -31.92 -32.05
CA MET A 126 10.32 -33.17 -32.53
C MET A 126 10.31 -33.25 -34.08
N ALA A 127 9.93 -32.19 -34.77
CA ALA A 127 9.94 -32.10 -36.23
C ALA A 127 11.35 -32.23 -36.79
N ASN A 128 12.36 -31.61 -36.21
CA ASN A 128 13.76 -31.71 -36.59
C ASN A 128 14.33 -33.10 -36.33
N ARG A 129 13.99 -33.76 -35.23
CA ARG A 129 14.41 -35.15 -34.96
C ARG A 129 13.85 -36.10 -36.01
N LYS A 130 12.57 -35.96 -36.40
CA LYS A 130 11.96 -36.79 -37.45
C LYS A 130 12.62 -36.60 -38.81
N ARG A 131 13.06 -35.38 -39.14
CA ARG A 131 13.78 -35.13 -40.41
C ARG A 131 15.18 -35.72 -40.44
N ARG A 132 15.89 -35.76 -39.31
CA ARG A 132 17.24 -36.36 -39.21
C ARG A 132 17.24 -37.91 -39.22
N GLY A 133 16.14 -38.54 -38.79
CA GLY A 133 15.99 -39.98 -38.79
C GLY A 133 15.65 -40.61 -40.16
N VAL A 134 15.32 -39.78 -41.17
CA VAL A 134 14.96 -40.25 -42.53
C VAL A 134 16.15 -40.16 -43.52
N SER A 135 17.24 -39.53 -43.12
CA SER A 135 18.46 -39.37 -43.98
C SER A 135 19.63 -40.27 -43.58
N SER A 136 19.38 -41.40 -42.88
CA SER A 136 20.42 -42.39 -42.55
C SER A 136 20.13 -43.74 -43.21
#